data_fadbaf20cf3069fd66f1eb2b3a80df6f
#
_entry.id   fadbaf20cf3069fd66f1eb2b3a80df6f
#
_cell.length_a   1.000
_cell.length_b   1.000
_cell.length_c   1.000
_cell.angle_alpha   90.00
_cell.angle_beta   90.00
_cell.angle_gamma   90.00
#
_symmetry.space_group_name_H-M   'P 1'
#
loop_
_entity.id
_entity.type
_entity.pdbx_description
1 polymer ?
#
loop_
_entity_poly.entity_id
_entity_poly.type
_entity_poly.pdbx_seq_one_letter_code
_entity_poly.pdbx_strand_id
1 'polypeptide(L)'
;MVDRTVDGVVVPLHPIGSQPRGHPAERMFQSMLDGWRSQQLARGLSFGTIDARERAVRRFHAHNNEWPWRWTPELADEWFTDLRVHRRISHSTMRSLQGALRQFCWFVTDPAYGWAAECERLFGTHPIQVCLEENTAAHVAQIESRAAKRAFTRDELQDLFDRADDQVAVARQLGRKGWLPAFRDAVMFKVAYAWGLRRNEVRMLDVVDFGLNPKAAEFGRYGVCYVRHGKAMRGSPPKRRSVLTVWDWAAEVLQEWITEVRPWYPNADQPALFPSERAPRVGLAQLNRSFATCRRQLGLDEALDFHSLRRSYVTHLIEGGFDALFVQQQLGHEHASTTSLYTCVSSDYRTAILRQALDKTLARALNLEG
;
A
#
# COMPACT_ATOMS: atom_id res chain seq x y z
N MET A 1 -26.35 35.91 40.82
CA MET A 1 -24.90 35.78 40.79
C MET A 1 -24.61 34.40 41.34
N VAL A 2 -24.60 33.37 40.52
CA VAL A 2 -24.37 31.97 40.92
C VAL A 2 -23.14 31.47 40.17
N ASP A 3 -22.09 31.35 40.92
CA ASP A 3 -20.82 30.79 40.54
C ASP A 3 -21.00 29.30 40.22
N ARG A 4 -20.75 28.89 38.96
CA ARG A 4 -20.67 27.49 38.57
C ARG A 4 -19.23 27.17 38.19
N THR A 5 -18.45 26.83 39.16
CA THR A 5 -17.23 26.06 38.99
C THR A 5 -17.62 24.65 38.53
N VAL A 6 -17.39 24.35 37.27
CA VAL A 6 -17.49 22.98 36.74
C VAL A 6 -16.14 22.33 36.94
N ASP A 7 -16.02 21.52 37.99
CA ASP A 7 -14.91 20.58 38.15
C ASP A 7 -14.93 19.60 36.96
N GLY A 8 -13.98 19.74 36.06
CA GLY A 8 -13.79 18.85 34.92
C GLY A 8 -13.25 17.50 35.34
N VAL A 9 -14.08 16.64 35.89
CA VAL A 9 -13.77 15.22 36.03
C VAL A 9 -13.88 14.61 34.63
N VAL A 10 -12.74 14.29 34.02
CA VAL A 10 -12.68 13.46 32.82
C VAL A 10 -13.12 12.05 33.21
N VAL A 11 -14.38 11.73 32.99
CA VAL A 11 -14.91 10.36 33.17
C VAL A 11 -14.40 9.53 31.98
N PRO A 12 -13.59 8.49 32.23
CA PRO A 12 -13.21 7.58 31.13
C PRO A 12 -14.48 6.90 30.60
N LEU A 13 -14.70 6.96 29.30
CA LEU A 13 -15.79 6.29 28.58
C LEU A 13 -15.60 4.76 28.63
N HIS A 14 -15.93 4.16 29.78
CA HIS A 14 -16.09 2.72 29.87
C HIS A 14 -17.57 2.39 30.02
N PRO A 15 -18.13 1.47 29.21
CA PRO A 15 -19.46 0.93 29.45
C PRO A 15 -19.43 0.16 30.78
N ILE A 16 -20.26 0.60 31.71
CA ILE A 16 -20.53 -0.11 32.99
C ILE A 16 -21.26 -1.41 32.65
N GLY A 17 -20.54 -2.54 32.62
CA GLY A 17 -21.20 -3.83 32.45
C GLY A 17 -20.34 -4.88 31.78
N SER A 18 -19.25 -5.26 32.38
CA SER A 18 -18.59 -6.57 32.46
C SER A 18 -17.15 -6.34 32.91
N GLN A 19 -16.82 -6.76 34.14
CA GLN A 19 -15.43 -6.71 34.58
C GLN A 19 -14.63 -7.78 33.80
N PRO A 20 -13.70 -7.40 32.92
CA PRO A 20 -12.80 -8.37 32.32
C PRO A 20 -11.91 -8.95 33.42
N ARG A 21 -11.83 -10.27 33.51
CA ARG A 21 -10.88 -10.98 34.36
C ARG A 21 -9.47 -10.70 33.81
N GLY A 22 -8.67 -9.81 34.44
CA GLY A 22 -7.30 -9.51 34.03
C GLY A 22 -6.57 -8.71 35.11
N HIS A 23 -5.24 -8.78 35.12
CA HIS A 23 -4.38 -8.01 36.05
C HIS A 23 -4.62 -6.49 35.86
N PRO A 24 -4.61 -5.65 36.92
CA PRO A 24 -4.84 -4.20 36.80
C PRO A 24 -3.95 -3.51 35.74
N ALA A 25 -2.69 -3.91 35.64
CA ALA A 25 -1.74 -3.39 34.66
C ALA A 25 -2.14 -3.71 33.20
N GLU A 26 -2.60 -4.94 32.94
CA GLU A 26 -3.08 -5.35 31.62
C GLU A 26 -4.31 -4.53 31.18
N ARG A 27 -5.26 -4.31 32.10
CA ARG A 27 -6.44 -3.47 31.83
C ARG A 27 -6.05 -2.03 31.52
N MET A 28 -5.11 -1.46 32.27
CA MET A 28 -4.61 -0.11 32.03
C MET A 28 -3.99 0.01 30.66
N PHE A 29 -3.10 -0.92 30.30
CA PHE A 29 -2.46 -0.92 28.96
C PHE A 29 -3.47 -1.07 27.83
N GLN A 30 -4.46 -1.96 28.00
CA GLN A 30 -5.53 -2.10 27.01
C GLN A 30 -6.34 -0.80 26.87
N SER A 31 -6.69 -0.15 27.99
CA SER A 31 -7.41 1.14 27.97
C SER A 31 -6.61 2.26 27.28
N MET A 32 -5.29 2.30 27.48
CA MET A 32 -4.41 3.22 26.74
C MET A 32 -4.45 2.96 25.23
N LEU A 33 -4.39 1.71 24.79
CA LEU A 33 -4.45 1.34 23.38
C LEU A 33 -5.82 1.68 22.76
N ASP A 34 -6.91 1.43 23.49
CA ASP A 34 -8.27 1.75 23.02
C ASP A 34 -8.47 3.28 22.91
N GLY A 35 -7.99 4.03 23.89
CA GLY A 35 -7.97 5.49 23.86
C GLY A 35 -7.15 6.03 22.67
N TRP A 36 -5.96 5.47 22.45
CA TRP A 36 -5.13 5.85 21.32
C TRP A 36 -5.75 5.48 19.98
N ARG A 37 -6.43 4.33 19.90
CA ARG A 37 -7.22 3.93 18.73
C ARG A 37 -8.30 4.96 18.42
N SER A 38 -9.06 5.37 19.44
CA SER A 38 -10.11 6.39 19.31
C SER A 38 -9.56 7.73 18.82
N GLN A 39 -8.44 8.20 19.39
CA GLN A 39 -7.75 9.40 18.91
C GLN A 39 -7.34 9.30 17.43
N GLN A 40 -6.78 8.16 17.02
CA GLN A 40 -6.36 7.95 15.64
C GLN A 40 -7.55 7.89 14.67
N LEU A 41 -8.66 7.28 15.08
CA LEU A 41 -9.91 7.27 14.32
C LEU A 41 -10.49 8.69 14.15
N ALA A 42 -10.50 9.49 15.22
CA ALA A 42 -10.94 10.89 15.17
C ALA A 42 -10.08 11.74 14.19
N ARG A 43 -8.80 11.38 14.00
CA ARG A 43 -7.90 11.98 13.00
C ARG A 43 -8.10 11.43 11.59
N GLY A 44 -9.07 10.56 11.36
CA GLY A 44 -9.36 9.97 10.05
C GLY A 44 -8.32 8.96 9.54
N LEU A 45 -7.50 8.36 10.43
CA LEU A 45 -6.55 7.34 10.00
C LEU A 45 -7.28 6.05 9.59
N SER A 46 -6.72 5.33 8.60
CA SER A 46 -7.27 4.03 8.19
C SER A 46 -7.07 2.96 9.26
N PHE A 47 -8.04 2.04 9.39
CA PHE A 47 -7.96 0.90 10.31
C PHE A 47 -6.63 0.12 10.15
N GLY A 48 -6.19 -0.13 8.91
CA GLY A 48 -4.92 -0.84 8.67
C GLY A 48 -3.69 -0.10 9.21
N THR A 49 -3.70 1.23 9.20
CA THR A 49 -2.63 2.06 9.81
C THR A 49 -2.67 1.96 11.31
N ILE A 50 -3.85 2.07 11.91
CA ILE A 50 -4.07 1.98 13.36
C ILE A 50 -3.62 0.61 13.87
N ASP A 51 -4.10 -0.47 13.24
CA ASP A 51 -3.73 -1.84 13.61
C ASP A 51 -2.23 -2.11 13.47
N ALA A 52 -1.58 -1.54 12.45
CA ALA A 52 -0.13 -1.67 12.30
C ALA A 52 0.65 -0.96 13.42
N ARG A 53 0.19 0.21 13.85
CA ARG A 53 0.78 0.97 14.96
C ARG A 53 0.57 0.29 16.30
N GLU A 54 -0.64 -0.18 16.60
CA GLU A 54 -0.92 -0.96 17.80
C GLU A 54 -0.06 -2.22 17.88
N ARG A 55 0.07 -2.96 16.77
CA ARG A 55 0.98 -4.12 16.72
C ARG A 55 2.42 -3.76 17.02
N ALA A 56 2.91 -2.60 16.58
CA ALA A 56 4.26 -2.15 16.89
C ALA A 56 4.44 -1.91 18.41
N VAL A 57 3.49 -1.25 19.06
CA VAL A 57 3.48 -1.00 20.51
C VAL A 57 3.40 -2.32 21.30
N ARG A 58 2.50 -3.23 20.91
CA ARG A 58 2.40 -4.56 21.55
C ARG A 58 3.67 -5.40 21.35
N ARG A 59 4.34 -5.30 20.21
CA ARG A 59 5.61 -5.98 19.97
C ARG A 59 6.73 -5.45 20.87
N PHE A 60 6.76 -4.15 21.12
CA PHE A 60 7.71 -3.55 22.06
C PHE A 60 7.45 -4.02 23.49
N HIS A 61 6.20 -3.98 23.95
CA HIS A 61 5.79 -4.53 25.23
C HIS A 61 6.18 -6.01 25.39
N ALA A 62 5.88 -6.83 24.38
CA ALA A 62 6.22 -8.26 24.40
C ALA A 62 7.73 -8.55 24.37
N HIS A 63 8.56 -7.63 23.87
CA HIS A 63 10.01 -7.78 23.83
C HIS A 63 10.63 -7.54 25.21
N ASN A 64 10.23 -6.46 25.88
CA ASN A 64 10.80 -6.05 27.17
C ASN A 64 10.02 -6.56 28.40
N ASN A 65 8.81 -7.07 28.19
CA ASN A 65 7.90 -7.54 29.24
C ASN A 65 7.60 -6.50 30.34
N GLU A 66 7.77 -5.20 30.03
CA GLU A 66 7.49 -4.09 30.93
C GLU A 66 6.28 -3.29 30.46
N TRP A 67 5.57 -2.66 31.40
CA TRP A 67 4.41 -1.84 31.14
C TRP A 67 4.79 -0.40 30.73
N PRO A 68 3.95 0.35 30.00
CA PRO A 68 4.28 1.71 29.50
C PRO A 68 4.81 2.69 30.53
N TRP A 69 4.38 2.60 31.77
CA TRP A 69 4.84 3.44 32.89
C TRP A 69 6.19 3.01 33.51
N ARG A 70 6.80 1.95 32.95
CA ARG A 70 8.16 1.47 33.29
C ARG A 70 9.08 1.43 32.10
N TRP A 71 8.63 1.87 30.95
CA TRP A 71 9.51 1.93 29.78
C TRP A 71 10.57 2.99 29.96
N THR A 72 11.79 2.67 29.51
CA THR A 72 12.94 3.58 29.52
C THR A 72 13.55 3.70 28.11
N PRO A 73 14.33 4.74 27.81
CA PRO A 73 15.07 4.85 26.55
C PRO A 73 15.97 3.67 26.27
N GLU A 74 16.61 3.09 27.30
CA GLU A 74 17.50 1.93 27.18
C GLU A 74 16.75 0.69 26.67
N LEU A 75 15.53 0.44 27.12
CA LEU A 75 14.69 -0.66 26.60
C LEU A 75 14.33 -0.44 25.12
N ALA A 76 14.16 0.81 24.71
CA ALA A 76 13.91 1.13 23.30
C ALA A 76 15.17 0.91 22.46
N ASP A 77 16.36 1.29 22.98
CA ASP A 77 17.65 1.09 22.32
C ASP A 77 17.95 -0.41 22.12
N GLU A 78 17.70 -1.21 23.16
CA GLU A 78 17.86 -2.66 23.10
C GLU A 78 16.96 -3.27 22.02
N TRP A 79 15.66 -2.90 21.99
CA TRP A 79 14.73 -3.40 20.99
C TRP A 79 15.12 -2.98 19.59
N PHE A 80 15.52 -1.73 19.38
CA PHE A 80 15.93 -1.25 18.06
C PHE A 80 17.22 -1.92 17.59
N THR A 81 18.13 -2.23 18.53
CA THR A 81 19.35 -2.99 18.25
C THR A 81 19.02 -4.42 17.84
N ASP A 82 18.14 -5.14 18.58
CA ASP A 82 17.67 -6.48 18.21
C ASP A 82 17.08 -6.49 16.80
N LEU A 83 16.19 -5.54 16.52
CA LEU A 83 15.53 -5.41 15.21
C LEU A 83 16.55 -5.18 14.08
N ARG A 84 17.61 -4.41 14.31
CA ARG A 84 18.63 -4.10 13.31
C ARG A 84 19.64 -5.22 13.12
N VAL A 85 20.17 -5.74 14.20
CA VAL A 85 21.29 -6.71 14.18
C VAL A 85 20.80 -8.12 13.91
N HIS A 86 19.80 -8.59 14.67
CA HIS A 86 19.34 -9.97 14.59
C HIS A 86 18.27 -10.15 13.52
N ARG A 87 17.30 -9.24 13.40
CA ARG A 87 16.20 -9.36 12.42
C ARG A 87 16.46 -8.64 11.11
N ARG A 88 17.54 -7.88 11.00
CA ARG A 88 17.99 -7.18 9.78
C ARG A 88 16.88 -6.43 9.03
N ILE A 89 15.98 -5.78 9.77
CA ILE A 89 14.88 -5.04 9.16
C ILE A 89 15.39 -3.85 8.36
N SER A 90 14.63 -3.45 7.33
CA SER A 90 14.98 -2.29 6.52
C SER A 90 14.90 -0.99 7.33
N HIS A 91 15.66 0.04 6.93
CA HIS A 91 15.63 1.37 7.53
C HIS A 91 14.22 1.98 7.55
N SER A 92 13.43 1.79 6.49
CA SER A 92 12.04 2.28 6.42
C SER A 92 11.13 1.56 7.40
N THR A 93 11.32 0.25 7.61
CA THR A 93 10.59 -0.54 8.61
C THR A 93 10.96 -0.08 10.02
N MET A 94 12.26 0.14 10.29
CA MET A 94 12.74 0.67 11.56
C MET A 94 12.05 2.00 11.88
N ARG A 95 12.10 2.97 10.98
CA ARG A 95 11.45 4.27 11.15
C ARG A 95 9.94 4.17 11.37
N SER A 96 9.28 3.22 10.72
CA SER A 96 7.84 2.99 10.90
C SER A 96 7.52 2.51 12.32
N LEU A 97 8.32 1.59 12.86
CA LEU A 97 8.17 1.07 14.23
C LEU A 97 8.49 2.15 15.27
N GLN A 98 9.60 2.86 15.10
CA GLN A 98 10.00 3.99 15.95
C GLN A 98 8.93 5.09 15.96
N GLY A 99 8.40 5.44 14.77
CA GLY A 99 7.34 6.44 14.65
C GLY A 99 6.03 6.03 15.31
N ALA A 100 5.68 4.74 15.29
CA ALA A 100 4.50 4.23 15.99
C ALA A 100 4.68 4.30 17.51
N LEU A 101 5.83 3.84 18.02
CA LEU A 101 6.14 3.89 19.46
C LEU A 101 6.20 5.33 19.96
N ARG A 102 6.90 6.23 19.25
CA ARG A 102 6.97 7.66 19.58
C ARG A 102 5.59 8.30 19.70
N GLN A 103 4.69 8.01 18.75
CA GLN A 103 3.34 8.57 18.76
C GLN A 103 2.49 8.02 19.91
N PHE A 104 2.66 6.75 20.27
CA PHE A 104 2.00 6.18 21.46
C PHE A 104 2.53 6.83 22.74
N CYS A 105 3.85 6.96 22.89
CA CYS A 105 4.43 7.64 24.05
C CYS A 105 3.92 9.09 24.16
N TRP A 106 3.85 9.85 23.09
CA TRP A 106 3.25 11.19 23.11
C TRP A 106 1.79 11.18 23.56
N PHE A 107 1.01 10.20 23.14
CA PHE A 107 -0.39 10.09 23.57
C PHE A 107 -0.53 9.80 25.07
N VAL A 108 0.27 8.89 25.62
CA VAL A 108 0.17 8.52 27.03
C VAL A 108 0.85 9.51 27.99
N THR A 109 1.73 10.35 27.48
CA THR A 109 2.39 11.43 28.24
C THR A 109 1.65 12.76 28.14
N ASP A 110 0.70 12.90 27.21
CA ASP A 110 -0.06 14.13 27.03
C ASP A 110 -1.00 14.37 28.24
N PRO A 111 -0.83 15.48 28.96
CA PRO A 111 -1.65 15.79 30.14
C PRO A 111 -3.15 15.84 29.86
N ALA A 112 -3.56 16.18 28.61
CA ALA A 112 -4.96 16.26 28.22
C ALA A 112 -5.71 14.92 28.32
N TYR A 113 -4.99 13.79 28.27
CA TYR A 113 -5.58 12.45 28.39
C TYR A 113 -5.49 11.84 29.81
N GLY A 114 -4.72 12.45 30.73
CA GLY A 114 -4.64 12.06 32.12
C GLY A 114 -3.96 10.72 32.44
N TRP A 115 -3.42 10.01 31.45
CA TRP A 115 -2.82 8.68 31.62
C TRP A 115 -1.64 8.68 32.58
N ALA A 116 -0.77 9.70 32.52
CA ALA A 116 0.40 9.81 33.35
C ALA A 116 -0.01 9.92 34.86
N ALA A 117 -0.97 10.80 35.15
CA ALA A 117 -1.48 10.98 36.51
C ALA A 117 -2.15 9.70 37.07
N GLU A 118 -2.93 9.00 36.23
CA GLU A 118 -3.60 7.77 36.66
C GLU A 118 -2.60 6.63 36.89
N CYS A 119 -1.54 6.53 36.07
CA CYS A 119 -0.46 5.55 36.32
C CYS A 119 0.31 5.86 37.57
N GLU A 120 0.65 7.13 37.84
CA GLU A 120 1.32 7.54 39.07
C GLU A 120 0.49 7.16 40.30
N ARG A 121 -0.83 7.43 40.26
CA ARG A 121 -1.75 7.08 41.34
C ARG A 121 -1.85 5.56 41.61
N LEU A 122 -1.85 4.73 40.53
CA LEU A 122 -2.08 3.28 40.67
C LEU A 122 -0.78 2.47 40.84
N PHE A 123 0.31 2.91 40.25
CA PHE A 123 1.54 2.12 40.14
C PHE A 123 2.78 2.84 40.67
N GLY A 124 2.66 4.11 41.14
CA GLY A 124 3.76 4.91 41.70
C GLY A 124 4.80 5.34 40.65
N THR A 125 4.43 5.30 39.39
CA THR A 125 5.29 5.72 38.27
C THR A 125 4.43 6.08 37.05
N HIS A 126 4.98 6.83 36.10
CA HIS A 126 4.23 7.32 34.95
C HIS A 126 4.97 7.06 33.61
N PRO A 127 4.26 7.00 32.49
CA PRO A 127 4.88 6.88 31.15
C PRO A 127 5.75 8.08 30.82
N ILE A 128 6.85 7.83 30.10
CA ILE A 128 7.73 8.86 29.53
C ILE A 128 7.90 8.67 28.03
N GLN A 129 8.46 9.65 27.33
CA GLN A 129 8.88 9.50 25.94
C GLN A 129 10.19 8.73 25.86
N VAL A 130 10.17 7.53 25.27
CA VAL A 130 11.35 6.66 25.16
C VAL A 130 12.01 6.73 23.78
N CYS A 131 11.36 7.36 22.78
CA CYS A 131 11.91 7.55 21.44
C CYS A 131 12.45 8.96 21.29
N LEU A 132 13.72 9.14 21.59
CA LEU A 132 14.44 10.41 21.52
C LEU A 132 14.97 10.67 20.12
N GLU A 133 15.54 11.84 19.85
CA GLU A 133 16.18 12.13 18.57
C GLU A 133 17.44 11.28 18.38
N GLU A 134 18.19 11.09 19.46
CA GLU A 134 19.45 10.36 19.49
C GLU A 134 19.28 8.86 19.24
N ASN A 135 18.15 8.26 19.63
CA ASN A 135 17.89 6.82 19.47
C ASN A 135 16.94 6.47 18.32
N THR A 136 16.56 7.43 17.50
CA THR A 136 15.69 7.19 16.36
C THR A 136 16.35 7.52 15.04
N ALA A 137 16.12 6.68 14.05
CA ALA A 137 16.71 6.80 12.74
C ALA A 137 16.26 8.09 12.01
N ALA A 138 17.23 8.91 11.60
CA ALA A 138 16.97 10.15 10.88
C ALA A 138 16.23 9.93 9.55
N HIS A 139 15.52 10.96 9.09
CA HIS A 139 14.94 10.97 7.76
C HIS A 139 16.03 11.27 6.74
N VAL A 140 16.53 10.24 6.07
CA VAL A 140 17.41 10.42 4.91
C VAL A 140 16.54 10.47 3.67
N ALA A 141 16.47 11.64 3.03
CA ALA A 141 15.66 11.86 1.81
C ALA A 141 16.22 11.09 0.59
N GLN A 142 17.48 10.73 0.62
CA GLN A 142 18.22 10.01 -0.42
C GLN A 142 18.87 8.76 0.16
N ILE A 143 18.07 7.75 0.50
CA ILE A 143 18.63 6.41 0.48
C ILE A 143 18.40 5.91 -0.94
N GLU A 144 19.44 5.79 -1.72
CA GLU A 144 19.53 4.81 -2.79
C GLU A 144 19.43 3.41 -2.16
N SER A 145 18.25 3.06 -1.68
CA SER A 145 17.92 1.66 -1.52
C SER A 145 17.95 1.14 -2.95
N ARG A 146 18.99 0.39 -3.33
CA ARG A 146 18.89 -0.53 -4.47
C ARG A 146 17.52 -1.16 -4.34
N ALA A 147 16.64 -0.81 -5.27
CA ALA A 147 15.30 -1.33 -5.24
C ALA A 147 15.43 -2.84 -5.37
N ALA A 148 15.33 -3.55 -4.24
CA ALA A 148 15.29 -5.01 -4.24
C ALA A 148 14.15 -5.54 -5.13
N LYS A 149 13.25 -4.64 -5.54
CA LYS A 149 12.04 -4.90 -6.32
C LYS A 149 12.14 -4.18 -7.66
N ARG A 150 12.10 -4.95 -8.75
CA ARG A 150 12.21 -4.47 -10.13
C ARG A 150 10.88 -4.50 -10.90
N ALA A 151 10.86 -3.94 -12.09
CA ALA A 151 9.84 -4.18 -13.10
C ALA A 151 10.02 -5.57 -13.73
N PHE A 152 8.97 -6.11 -14.32
CA PHE A 152 9.05 -7.24 -15.25
C PHE A 152 9.73 -6.78 -16.54
N THR A 153 10.48 -7.66 -17.19
CA THR A 153 10.75 -7.51 -18.61
C THR A 153 9.46 -7.73 -19.41
N ARG A 154 9.45 -7.41 -20.72
CA ARG A 154 8.26 -7.64 -21.55
C ARG A 154 7.94 -9.12 -21.66
N ASP A 155 8.97 -9.97 -21.84
CA ASP A 155 8.84 -11.42 -21.93
C ASP A 155 8.32 -12.02 -20.62
N GLU A 156 8.92 -11.69 -19.48
CA GLU A 156 8.45 -12.13 -18.16
C GLU A 156 6.99 -11.75 -17.87
N LEU A 157 6.59 -10.56 -18.36
CA LEU A 157 5.21 -10.09 -18.20
C LEU A 157 4.25 -10.88 -19.08
N GLN A 158 4.65 -11.16 -20.32
CA GLN A 158 3.89 -11.99 -21.26
C GLN A 158 3.73 -13.40 -20.69
N ASP A 159 4.82 -14.02 -20.27
CA ASP A 159 4.81 -15.36 -19.62
C ASP A 159 3.86 -15.40 -18.43
N LEU A 160 3.83 -14.33 -17.61
CA LEU A 160 2.90 -14.23 -16.47
C LEU A 160 1.44 -14.22 -16.92
N PHE A 161 1.12 -13.49 -17.99
CA PHE A 161 -0.24 -13.41 -18.52
C PHE A 161 -0.64 -14.72 -19.18
N ASP A 162 0.22 -15.30 -20.01
CA ASP A 162 -0.02 -16.58 -20.66
C ASP A 162 -0.23 -17.70 -19.65
N ARG A 163 0.61 -17.73 -18.61
CA ARG A 163 0.46 -18.71 -17.52
C ARG A 163 -0.85 -18.56 -16.77
N ALA A 164 -1.30 -17.32 -16.55
CA ALA A 164 -2.58 -17.07 -15.88
C ALA A 164 -3.76 -17.52 -16.77
N ASP A 165 -3.69 -17.28 -18.06
CA ASP A 165 -4.70 -17.73 -19.04
C ASP A 165 -4.71 -19.27 -19.20
N ASP A 166 -3.54 -19.91 -19.26
CA ASP A 166 -3.40 -21.37 -19.26
C ASP A 166 -4.08 -22.05 -18.06
N GLN A 167 -3.98 -21.43 -16.87
CA GLN A 167 -4.68 -21.96 -15.69
C GLN A 167 -6.21 -21.95 -15.88
N VAL A 168 -6.73 -20.96 -16.56
CA VAL A 168 -8.17 -20.89 -16.90
C VAL A 168 -8.52 -22.01 -17.88
N ALA A 169 -7.74 -22.17 -18.94
CA ALA A 169 -7.95 -23.18 -19.97
C ALA A 169 -7.95 -24.60 -19.36
N VAL A 170 -6.94 -24.91 -18.56
CA VAL A 170 -6.81 -26.21 -17.87
C VAL A 170 -7.97 -26.44 -16.90
N ALA A 171 -8.36 -25.45 -16.11
CA ALA A 171 -9.47 -25.58 -15.18
C ALA A 171 -10.81 -25.80 -15.88
N ARG A 172 -11.04 -25.15 -17.03
CA ARG A 172 -12.24 -25.36 -17.88
C ARG A 172 -12.26 -26.76 -18.48
N GLN A 173 -11.15 -27.20 -19.09
CA GLN A 173 -11.04 -28.54 -19.70
C GLN A 173 -11.29 -29.68 -18.69
N LEU A 174 -10.82 -29.51 -17.46
CA LEU A 174 -10.99 -30.49 -16.38
C LEU A 174 -12.34 -30.38 -15.66
N GLY A 175 -13.25 -29.50 -16.10
CA GLY A 175 -14.55 -29.25 -15.44
C GLY A 175 -14.44 -28.79 -13.98
N ARG A 176 -13.29 -28.23 -13.58
CA ARG A 176 -13.02 -27.85 -12.19
C ARG A 176 -13.73 -26.52 -11.85
N LYS A 177 -14.33 -26.46 -10.68
CA LYS A 177 -14.97 -25.24 -10.13
C LYS A 177 -14.01 -24.04 -10.02
N GLY A 178 -12.69 -24.24 -10.12
CA GLY A 178 -11.67 -23.21 -9.99
C GLY A 178 -11.43 -22.30 -11.20
N TRP A 179 -12.15 -22.50 -12.33
CA TRP A 179 -11.91 -21.71 -13.54
C TRP A 179 -12.35 -20.23 -13.39
N LEU A 180 -13.46 -19.97 -12.66
CA LEU A 180 -13.94 -18.60 -12.40
C LEU A 180 -12.91 -17.76 -11.62
N PRO A 181 -12.39 -18.21 -10.44
CA PRO A 181 -11.34 -17.47 -9.74
C PRO A 181 -10.05 -17.36 -10.55
N ALA A 182 -9.67 -18.37 -11.35
CA ALA A 182 -8.51 -18.28 -12.21
C ALA A 182 -8.67 -17.18 -13.27
N PHE A 183 -9.83 -17.11 -13.94
CA PHE A 183 -10.12 -16.07 -14.93
C PHE A 183 -10.11 -14.68 -14.30
N ARG A 184 -10.79 -14.49 -13.16
CA ARG A 184 -10.78 -13.23 -12.43
C ARG A 184 -9.35 -12.78 -12.12
N ASP A 185 -8.53 -13.68 -11.60
CA ASP A 185 -7.17 -13.37 -11.16
C ASP A 185 -6.27 -13.03 -12.37
N ALA A 186 -6.42 -13.71 -13.52
CA ALA A 186 -5.76 -13.38 -14.78
C ALA A 186 -6.14 -11.95 -15.26
N VAL A 187 -7.44 -11.63 -15.26
CA VAL A 187 -7.91 -10.28 -15.62
C VAL A 187 -7.38 -9.23 -14.63
N MET A 188 -7.34 -9.54 -13.33
CA MET A 188 -6.82 -8.60 -12.32
C MET A 188 -5.33 -8.28 -12.54
N PHE A 189 -4.50 -9.24 -12.98
CA PHE A 189 -3.10 -8.98 -13.33
C PHE A 189 -2.98 -8.07 -14.54
N LYS A 190 -3.74 -8.35 -15.58
CA LYS A 190 -3.80 -7.53 -16.80
C LYS A 190 -4.28 -6.11 -16.50
N VAL A 191 -5.35 -5.94 -15.74
CA VAL A 191 -5.90 -4.64 -15.31
C VAL A 191 -4.91 -3.88 -14.41
N ALA A 192 -4.21 -4.57 -13.51
CA ALA A 192 -3.20 -3.93 -12.68
C ALA A 192 -2.07 -3.31 -13.51
N TYR A 193 -1.62 -4.00 -14.55
CA TYR A 193 -0.62 -3.52 -15.49
C TYR A 193 -1.19 -2.45 -16.41
N ALA A 194 -2.32 -2.71 -17.07
CA ALA A 194 -2.89 -1.84 -18.11
C ALA A 194 -3.16 -0.40 -17.65
N TRP A 195 -3.49 -0.19 -16.39
CA TRP A 195 -3.74 1.13 -15.80
C TRP A 195 -2.76 1.49 -14.67
N GLY A 196 -1.68 0.75 -14.52
CA GLY A 196 -0.65 1.02 -13.51
C GLY A 196 -1.20 1.09 -12.07
N LEU A 197 -2.16 0.23 -11.73
CA LEU A 197 -2.91 0.31 -10.48
C LEU A 197 -2.16 -0.32 -9.31
N ARG A 198 -2.36 0.25 -8.12
CA ARG A 198 -1.94 -0.40 -6.88
C ARG A 198 -2.87 -1.58 -6.57
N ARG A 199 -2.36 -2.60 -5.91
CA ARG A 199 -3.12 -3.81 -5.54
C ARG A 199 -4.48 -3.51 -4.90
N ASN A 200 -4.54 -2.57 -3.97
CA ASN A 200 -5.81 -2.20 -3.34
C ASN A 200 -6.70 -1.38 -4.28
N GLU A 201 -6.14 -0.60 -5.18
CA GLU A 201 -6.90 0.13 -6.19
C GLU A 201 -7.60 -0.85 -7.12
N VAL A 202 -6.88 -1.86 -7.66
CA VAL A 202 -7.49 -2.94 -8.48
C VAL A 202 -8.64 -3.63 -7.75
N ARG A 203 -8.41 -4.05 -6.51
CA ARG A 203 -9.43 -4.70 -5.69
C ARG A 203 -10.67 -3.84 -5.50
N MET A 204 -10.49 -2.52 -5.38
CA MET A 204 -11.57 -1.57 -5.06
C MET A 204 -12.31 -1.02 -6.29
N LEU A 205 -11.93 -1.40 -7.50
CA LEU A 205 -12.66 -1.01 -8.71
C LEU A 205 -14.10 -1.51 -8.68
N ASP A 206 -15.00 -0.67 -9.17
CA ASP A 206 -16.37 -1.01 -9.51
C ASP A 206 -16.54 -1.00 -11.03
N VAL A 207 -17.60 -1.63 -11.53
CA VAL A 207 -17.93 -1.66 -12.97
C VAL A 207 -18.11 -0.25 -13.53
N VAL A 208 -18.64 0.67 -12.71
CA VAL A 208 -18.87 2.09 -13.08
C VAL A 208 -17.61 2.95 -13.08
N ASP A 209 -16.47 2.40 -12.69
CA ASP A 209 -15.19 3.15 -12.65
C ASP A 209 -14.54 3.29 -14.02
N PHE A 210 -15.20 2.90 -15.09
CA PHE A 210 -14.73 3.06 -16.46
C PHE A 210 -15.67 3.97 -17.25
N GLY A 211 -15.10 4.76 -18.15
CA GLY A 211 -15.83 5.70 -18.96
C GLY A 211 -15.23 5.91 -20.36
N LEU A 212 -16.03 6.54 -21.21
CA LEU A 212 -15.62 6.92 -22.56
C LEU A 212 -14.55 8.01 -22.50
N ASN A 213 -13.54 7.89 -23.38
CA ASN A 213 -12.63 8.97 -23.73
C ASN A 213 -13.04 9.52 -25.10
N PRO A 214 -13.62 10.74 -25.20
CA PRO A 214 -14.05 11.28 -26.50
C PRO A 214 -12.92 11.46 -27.53
N LYS A 215 -11.65 11.50 -27.07
CA LYS A 215 -10.47 11.64 -27.92
C LYS A 215 -9.82 10.31 -28.30
N ALA A 216 -10.37 9.20 -27.83
CA ALA A 216 -9.90 7.86 -28.08
C ALA A 216 -11.11 6.90 -28.07
N ALA A 217 -11.97 7.08 -29.09
CA ALA A 217 -13.26 6.37 -29.20
C ALA A 217 -13.08 4.86 -29.43
N GLU A 218 -11.92 4.42 -29.91
CA GLU A 218 -11.53 3.04 -30.14
C GLU A 218 -11.60 2.18 -28.88
N PHE A 219 -11.37 2.75 -27.69
CA PHE A 219 -11.49 2.04 -26.40
C PHE A 219 -12.94 1.93 -25.89
N GLY A 220 -13.91 2.48 -26.62
CA GLY A 220 -15.32 2.46 -26.22
C GLY A 220 -15.52 2.98 -24.79
N ARG A 221 -16.32 2.27 -24.00
CA ARG A 221 -16.62 2.61 -22.61
C ARG A 221 -15.45 2.40 -21.62
N TYR A 222 -14.30 1.93 -22.09
CA TYR A 222 -13.13 1.66 -21.26
C TYR A 222 -11.95 2.61 -21.53
N GLY A 223 -12.20 3.75 -22.17
CA GLY A 223 -11.18 4.74 -22.50
C GLY A 223 -10.55 5.46 -21.31
N VAL A 224 -11.24 5.49 -20.16
CA VAL A 224 -10.76 6.09 -18.90
C VAL A 224 -11.10 5.19 -17.73
N CYS A 225 -10.13 4.97 -16.83
CA CYS A 225 -10.34 4.34 -15.52
C CYS A 225 -10.32 5.40 -14.42
N TYR A 226 -11.39 5.52 -13.64
CA TYR A 226 -11.52 6.45 -12.51
C TYR A 226 -11.12 5.76 -11.20
N VAL A 227 -9.90 6.01 -10.74
CA VAL A 227 -9.37 5.45 -9.49
C VAL A 227 -9.85 6.28 -8.31
N ARG A 228 -10.86 5.79 -7.57
CA ARG A 228 -11.47 6.48 -6.42
C ARG A 228 -10.81 6.18 -5.08
N HIS A 229 -10.09 5.06 -4.97
CA HIS A 229 -9.52 4.55 -3.72
C HIS A 229 -7.99 4.59 -3.70
N GLY A 230 -7.42 5.72 -4.12
CA GLY A 230 -5.98 5.96 -4.03
C GLY A 230 -5.49 6.02 -2.58
N LYS A 231 -4.16 6.00 -2.38
CA LYS A 231 -3.58 6.07 -1.03
C LYS A 231 -3.91 7.41 -0.36
N ALA A 232 -4.65 7.36 0.75
CA ALA A 232 -4.87 8.50 1.63
C ALA A 232 -3.57 8.92 2.33
N MET A 233 -3.39 10.20 2.63
CA MET A 233 -2.26 10.72 3.38
C MET A 233 -2.77 11.49 4.60
N ARG A 234 -2.16 11.24 5.78
CA ARG A 234 -2.39 11.99 7.03
C ARG A 234 -3.87 12.19 7.39
N GLY A 235 -4.73 11.18 7.18
CA GLY A 235 -6.16 11.27 7.48
C GLY A 235 -7.01 11.99 6.42
N SER A 236 -6.42 12.40 5.28
CA SER A 236 -7.20 12.93 4.16
C SER A 236 -8.02 11.84 3.46
N PRO A 237 -9.09 12.21 2.75
CA PRO A 237 -9.82 11.27 1.90
C PRO A 237 -8.89 10.58 0.89
N PRO A 238 -9.27 9.39 0.38
CA PRO A 238 -8.51 8.72 -0.68
C PRO A 238 -8.34 9.63 -1.90
N LYS A 239 -7.10 9.72 -2.41
CA LYS A 239 -6.83 10.48 -3.63
C LYS A 239 -7.58 9.86 -4.81
N ARG A 240 -8.18 10.72 -5.63
CA ARG A 240 -8.86 10.34 -6.86
C ARG A 240 -8.01 10.75 -8.05
N ARG A 241 -8.00 9.93 -9.10
CA ARG A 241 -7.37 10.25 -10.38
C ARG A 241 -8.08 9.53 -11.52
N SER A 242 -7.95 10.04 -12.72
CA SER A 242 -8.27 9.34 -13.96
C SER A 242 -6.99 8.78 -14.57
N VAL A 243 -7.09 7.59 -15.16
CA VAL A 243 -6.02 6.93 -15.91
C VAL A 243 -6.55 6.61 -17.29
N LEU A 244 -5.90 7.14 -18.33
CA LEU A 244 -6.28 6.89 -19.70
C LEU A 244 -5.84 5.49 -20.12
N THR A 245 -6.65 4.83 -20.92
CA THR A 245 -6.31 3.55 -21.55
C THR A 245 -5.29 3.80 -22.66
N VAL A 246 -4.28 2.94 -22.74
CA VAL A 246 -3.15 3.07 -23.66
C VAL A 246 -3.07 1.88 -24.63
N TRP A 247 -3.56 0.71 -24.20
CA TRP A 247 -3.49 -0.53 -24.98
C TRP A 247 -4.86 -1.05 -25.36
N ASP A 248 -5.05 -1.40 -26.65
CA ASP A 248 -6.33 -1.88 -27.19
C ASP A 248 -6.81 -3.14 -26.49
N TRP A 249 -5.92 -4.11 -26.29
CA TRP A 249 -6.25 -5.36 -25.62
C TRP A 249 -6.84 -5.18 -24.20
N ALA A 250 -6.54 -4.06 -23.55
CA ALA A 250 -7.02 -3.81 -22.18
C ALA A 250 -8.54 -3.57 -22.15
N ALA A 251 -9.08 -2.89 -23.17
CA ALA A 251 -10.53 -2.70 -23.34
C ALA A 251 -11.24 -4.03 -23.64
N GLU A 252 -10.64 -4.87 -24.50
CA GLU A 252 -11.17 -6.18 -24.87
C GLU A 252 -11.23 -7.13 -23.67
N VAL A 253 -10.17 -7.21 -22.87
CA VAL A 253 -10.12 -8.03 -21.65
C VAL A 253 -11.20 -7.61 -20.65
N LEU A 254 -11.44 -6.32 -20.48
CA LEU A 254 -12.49 -5.83 -19.60
C LEU A 254 -13.88 -6.11 -20.17
N GLN A 255 -14.07 -5.96 -21.47
CA GLN A 255 -15.33 -6.28 -22.14
C GLN A 255 -15.68 -7.75 -21.91
N GLU A 256 -14.79 -8.67 -22.24
CA GLU A 256 -14.97 -10.11 -22.04
C GLU A 256 -15.27 -10.43 -20.56
N TRP A 257 -14.49 -9.88 -19.65
CA TRP A 257 -14.71 -10.09 -18.21
C TRP A 257 -16.09 -9.67 -17.75
N ILE A 258 -16.52 -8.46 -18.12
CA ILE A 258 -17.76 -7.86 -17.62
C ILE A 258 -18.99 -8.52 -18.25
N THR A 259 -18.93 -8.87 -19.55
CA THR A 259 -20.10 -9.38 -20.28
C THR A 259 -20.21 -10.90 -20.23
N GLU A 260 -19.08 -11.64 -20.26
CA GLU A 260 -19.11 -13.09 -20.46
C GLU A 260 -18.85 -13.87 -19.16
N VAL A 261 -17.99 -13.37 -18.28
CA VAL A 261 -17.48 -14.17 -17.15
C VAL A 261 -18.02 -13.69 -15.81
N ARG A 262 -17.95 -12.39 -15.55
CA ARG A 262 -18.41 -11.82 -14.28
C ARG A 262 -19.87 -12.16 -13.93
N PRO A 263 -20.83 -12.26 -14.87
CA PRO A 263 -22.20 -12.64 -14.57
C PRO A 263 -22.37 -14.02 -13.92
N TRP A 264 -21.40 -14.91 -14.04
CA TRP A 264 -21.41 -16.24 -13.40
C TRP A 264 -21.13 -16.21 -11.89
N TYR A 265 -20.72 -15.06 -11.34
CA TYR A 265 -20.49 -14.93 -9.91
C TYR A 265 -21.82 -14.73 -9.16
N PRO A 266 -21.98 -15.36 -7.97
CA PRO A 266 -23.18 -15.18 -7.14
C PRO A 266 -23.44 -13.72 -6.74
N ASN A 267 -22.39 -12.91 -6.68
CA ASN A 267 -22.44 -11.49 -6.32
C ASN A 267 -22.29 -10.56 -7.54
N ALA A 268 -22.70 -10.99 -8.74
CA ALA A 268 -22.60 -10.19 -9.96
C ALA A 268 -23.52 -8.96 -9.97
N ASP A 269 -24.55 -8.93 -9.14
CA ASP A 269 -25.43 -7.79 -8.90
C ASP A 269 -24.74 -6.64 -8.13
N GLN A 270 -23.69 -6.96 -7.39
CA GLN A 270 -22.93 -5.98 -6.62
C GLN A 270 -22.03 -5.11 -7.52
N PRO A 271 -21.72 -3.86 -7.12
CA PRO A 271 -20.96 -2.93 -7.97
C PRO A 271 -19.51 -3.35 -8.21
N ALA A 272 -18.92 -4.21 -7.37
CA ALA A 272 -17.52 -4.60 -7.45
C ALA A 272 -17.15 -5.19 -8.81
N LEU A 273 -16.10 -4.69 -9.43
CA LEU A 273 -15.57 -5.24 -10.68
C LEU A 273 -15.10 -6.69 -10.49
N PHE A 274 -14.47 -6.99 -9.35
CA PHE A 274 -13.89 -8.30 -9.05
C PHE A 274 -14.53 -8.93 -7.81
N PRO A 275 -15.68 -9.60 -7.97
CA PRO A 275 -16.35 -10.37 -6.89
C PRO A 275 -15.55 -11.63 -6.55
N SER A 276 -15.92 -12.28 -5.46
CA SER A 276 -15.51 -13.64 -5.13
C SER A 276 -16.73 -14.52 -4.94
N GLU A 277 -16.53 -15.83 -4.85
CA GLU A 277 -17.61 -16.79 -4.66
C GLU A 277 -18.29 -16.64 -3.29
N ARG A 278 -17.62 -16.00 -2.32
CA ARG A 278 -18.08 -15.90 -0.92
C ARG A 278 -18.31 -14.47 -0.44
N ALA A 279 -17.87 -13.48 -1.21
CA ALA A 279 -17.93 -12.08 -0.80
C ALA A 279 -18.14 -11.18 -2.00
N PRO A 280 -18.76 -10.01 -1.82
CA PRO A 280 -18.96 -9.03 -2.89
C PRO A 280 -17.67 -8.61 -3.59
N ARG A 281 -16.52 -8.79 -2.92
CA ARG A 281 -15.21 -8.33 -3.42
C ARG A 281 -14.09 -9.29 -3.02
N VAL A 282 -13.17 -9.57 -3.94
CA VAL A 282 -12.00 -10.43 -3.68
C VAL A 282 -11.11 -9.89 -2.57
N GLY A 283 -10.53 -10.78 -1.77
CA GLY A 283 -9.62 -10.42 -0.69
C GLY A 283 -8.17 -10.19 -1.17
N LEU A 284 -7.46 -9.23 -0.56
CA LEU A 284 -6.04 -8.95 -0.90
C LEU A 284 -5.12 -10.16 -0.70
N ALA A 285 -5.39 -10.99 0.31
CA ALA A 285 -4.60 -12.19 0.57
C ALA A 285 -4.75 -13.22 -0.56
N GLN A 286 -5.96 -13.35 -1.13
CA GLN A 286 -6.20 -14.24 -2.26
C GLN A 286 -5.42 -13.77 -3.48
N LEU A 287 -5.51 -12.49 -3.83
CA LEU A 287 -4.80 -11.91 -4.97
C LEU A 287 -3.28 -12.10 -4.86
N ASN A 288 -2.71 -11.90 -3.67
CA ASN A 288 -1.29 -12.16 -3.44
C ASN A 288 -0.92 -13.64 -3.62
N ARG A 289 -1.76 -14.56 -3.15
CA ARG A 289 -1.50 -16.00 -3.29
C ARG A 289 -1.52 -16.44 -4.76
N SER A 290 -2.51 -16.00 -5.51
CA SER A 290 -2.62 -16.30 -6.95
C SER A 290 -1.41 -15.80 -7.72
N PHE A 291 -1.03 -14.53 -7.50
CA PHE A 291 0.16 -13.95 -8.11
C PHE A 291 1.44 -14.72 -7.74
N ALA A 292 1.67 -14.99 -6.45
CA ALA A 292 2.84 -15.73 -5.99
C ALA A 292 2.88 -17.17 -6.53
N THR A 293 1.72 -17.76 -6.79
CA THR A 293 1.64 -19.11 -7.39
C THR A 293 2.07 -19.07 -8.85
N CYS A 294 1.54 -18.14 -9.67
CA CYS A 294 1.96 -17.97 -11.06
C CYS A 294 3.48 -17.68 -11.16
N ARG A 295 3.98 -16.73 -10.36
CA ARG A 295 5.41 -16.39 -10.30
C ARG A 295 6.29 -17.61 -10.02
N ARG A 296 5.94 -18.42 -9.00
CA ARG A 296 6.72 -19.63 -8.65
C ARG A 296 6.66 -20.70 -9.73
N GLN A 297 5.52 -20.89 -10.38
CA GLN A 297 5.38 -21.87 -11.46
C GLN A 297 6.22 -21.55 -12.69
N LEU A 298 6.47 -20.25 -12.91
CA LEU A 298 7.35 -19.74 -13.98
C LEU A 298 8.82 -19.64 -13.55
N GLY A 299 9.17 -19.92 -12.29
CA GLY A 299 10.52 -19.74 -11.79
C GLY A 299 11.02 -18.30 -11.78
N LEU A 300 10.10 -17.32 -11.81
CA LEU A 300 10.45 -15.90 -11.83
C LEU A 300 11.02 -15.43 -10.49
N ASP A 301 11.86 -14.40 -10.56
CA ASP A 301 12.53 -13.76 -9.42
C ASP A 301 11.56 -13.44 -8.26
N GLU A 302 11.94 -13.79 -7.05
CA GLU A 302 11.16 -13.51 -5.83
C GLU A 302 11.00 -12.01 -5.53
N ALA A 303 11.88 -11.17 -6.05
CA ALA A 303 11.76 -9.72 -5.96
C ALA A 303 10.54 -9.15 -6.72
N LEU A 304 9.99 -9.91 -7.68
CA LEU A 304 8.77 -9.56 -8.38
C LEU A 304 7.55 -9.77 -7.49
N ASP A 305 6.83 -8.72 -7.20
CA ASP A 305 5.57 -8.74 -6.45
C ASP A 305 4.42 -8.16 -7.28
N PHE A 306 3.20 -8.20 -6.76
CA PHE A 306 2.05 -7.62 -7.46
C PHE A 306 2.26 -6.12 -7.80
N HIS A 307 3.03 -5.40 -7.00
CA HIS A 307 3.34 -3.99 -7.29
C HIS A 307 4.33 -3.83 -8.44
N SER A 308 5.08 -4.88 -8.78
CA SER A 308 5.94 -4.88 -9.96
C SER A 308 5.16 -4.70 -11.26
N LEU A 309 3.89 -5.12 -11.35
CA LEU A 309 3.01 -4.81 -12.48
C LEU A 309 2.89 -3.29 -12.71
N ARG A 310 2.69 -2.53 -11.64
CA ARG A 310 2.65 -1.06 -11.74
C ARG A 310 4.03 -0.46 -12.07
N ARG A 311 5.13 -1.06 -11.58
CA ARG A 311 6.48 -0.62 -11.98
C ARG A 311 6.71 -0.86 -13.47
N SER A 312 6.29 -2.04 -13.97
CA SER A 312 6.36 -2.38 -15.38
C SER A 312 5.54 -1.44 -16.27
N TYR A 313 4.35 -1.04 -15.81
CA TYR A 313 3.57 0.01 -16.50
C TYR A 313 4.40 1.27 -16.71
N VAL A 314 5.04 1.78 -15.64
CA VAL A 314 5.89 2.99 -15.72
C VAL A 314 7.06 2.78 -16.64
N THR A 315 7.83 1.72 -16.43
CA THR A 315 9.04 1.40 -17.21
C THR A 315 8.70 1.24 -18.68
N HIS A 316 7.69 0.44 -18.99
CA HIS A 316 7.33 0.14 -20.38
C HIS A 316 6.72 1.34 -21.12
N LEU A 317 6.01 2.24 -20.43
CA LEU A 317 5.55 3.49 -21.07
C LEU A 317 6.73 4.42 -21.38
N ILE A 318 7.64 4.62 -20.44
CA ILE A 318 8.83 5.46 -20.67
C ILE A 318 9.69 4.86 -21.79
N GLU A 319 9.95 3.56 -21.77
CA GLU A 319 10.68 2.84 -22.80
C GLU A 319 9.95 2.82 -24.17
N GLY A 320 8.61 2.91 -24.15
CA GLY A 320 7.76 3.10 -25.33
C GLY A 320 7.71 4.54 -25.84
N GLY A 321 8.47 5.46 -25.24
CA GLY A 321 8.58 6.85 -25.68
C GLY A 321 7.48 7.78 -25.17
N PHE A 322 6.64 7.35 -24.24
CA PHE A 322 5.64 8.23 -23.63
C PHE A 322 6.31 9.31 -22.76
N ASP A 323 5.75 10.51 -22.80
CA ASP A 323 6.24 11.64 -22.01
C ASP A 323 6.20 11.34 -20.51
N ALA A 324 7.27 11.69 -19.79
CA ALA A 324 7.40 11.40 -18.37
C ALA A 324 6.34 12.12 -17.50
N LEU A 325 5.91 13.32 -17.91
CA LEU A 325 4.85 14.05 -17.21
C LEU A 325 3.51 13.35 -17.41
N PHE A 326 3.23 12.87 -18.62
CA PHE A 326 2.06 12.04 -18.88
C PHE A 326 2.04 10.80 -17.96
N VAL A 327 3.15 10.05 -17.91
CA VAL A 327 3.25 8.85 -17.05
C VAL A 327 3.07 9.21 -15.58
N GLN A 328 3.63 10.33 -15.13
CA GLN A 328 3.46 10.82 -13.75
C GLN A 328 1.99 11.15 -13.42
N GLN A 329 1.28 11.79 -14.33
CA GLN A 329 -0.14 12.12 -14.19
C GLN A 329 -1.00 10.84 -14.11
N GLN A 330 -0.74 9.84 -14.96
CA GLN A 330 -1.40 8.54 -14.90
C GLN A 330 -1.24 7.87 -13.54
N LEU A 331 -0.10 8.03 -12.88
CA LEU A 331 0.18 7.47 -11.57
C LEU A 331 -0.43 8.28 -10.41
N GLY A 332 -0.81 9.54 -10.63
CA GLY A 332 -1.30 10.46 -9.60
C GLY A 332 -0.22 10.83 -8.56
N HIS A 333 1.02 11.01 -8.99
CA HIS A 333 2.12 11.45 -8.14
C HIS A 333 2.23 12.97 -8.18
N GLU A 334 1.87 13.67 -7.10
CA GLU A 334 1.99 15.13 -6.99
C GLU A 334 3.44 15.59 -6.78
N HIS A 335 4.31 14.72 -6.25
CA HIS A 335 5.67 15.08 -5.80
C HIS A 335 6.75 14.09 -6.22
N ALA A 336 6.49 13.20 -7.19
CA ALA A 336 7.59 12.39 -7.71
C ALA A 336 8.51 13.31 -8.53
N SER A 337 9.77 13.47 -8.11
CA SER A 337 10.75 14.11 -8.97
C SER A 337 10.78 13.35 -10.30
N THR A 338 10.80 14.04 -11.41
CA THR A 338 10.90 13.46 -12.77
C THR A 338 12.07 12.47 -12.83
N THR A 339 13.12 12.72 -12.09
CA THR A 339 14.29 11.86 -11.93
C THR A 339 13.94 10.45 -11.44
N SER A 340 12.95 10.28 -10.54
CA SER A 340 12.57 8.96 -10.04
C SER A 340 11.87 8.08 -11.07
N LEU A 341 11.27 8.66 -12.12
CA LEU A 341 10.69 7.90 -13.23
C LEU A 341 11.78 7.32 -14.14
N TYR A 342 12.83 8.09 -14.42
CA TYR A 342 13.94 7.64 -15.25
C TYR A 342 14.88 6.65 -14.56
N THR A 343 14.87 6.56 -13.23
CA THR A 343 15.64 5.52 -12.51
C THR A 343 15.04 4.11 -12.68
N CYS A 344 13.80 4.02 -13.14
CA CYS A 344 13.11 2.73 -13.34
C CYS A 344 13.41 2.07 -14.70
N VAL A 345 14.03 2.81 -15.65
CA VAL A 345 14.27 2.30 -16.99
C VAL A 345 15.52 1.43 -17.06
N SER A 346 15.54 0.50 -18.02
CA SER A 346 16.66 -0.42 -18.22
C SER A 346 17.95 0.31 -18.65
N SER A 347 19.11 -0.33 -18.42
CA SER A 347 20.41 0.17 -18.89
C SER A 347 20.44 0.28 -20.42
N ASP A 348 19.81 -0.66 -21.11
CA ASP A 348 19.75 -0.72 -22.56
C ASP A 348 18.99 0.46 -23.16
N TYR A 349 17.85 0.82 -22.54
CA TYR A 349 17.10 2.01 -22.93
C TYR A 349 17.92 3.29 -22.71
N ARG A 350 18.61 3.43 -21.59
CA ARG A 350 19.49 4.59 -21.34
C ARG A 350 20.59 4.70 -22.39
N THR A 351 21.19 3.57 -22.74
CA THR A 351 22.23 3.51 -23.80
C THR A 351 21.67 3.88 -25.15
N ALA A 352 20.47 3.39 -25.52
CA ALA A 352 19.80 3.71 -26.76
C ALA A 352 19.48 5.21 -26.88
N ILE A 353 18.92 5.82 -25.80
CA ILE A 353 18.64 7.27 -25.78
C ILE A 353 19.94 8.09 -25.89
N LEU A 354 21.03 7.67 -25.20
CA LEU A 354 22.32 8.34 -25.31
C LEU A 354 22.83 8.30 -26.76
N ARG A 355 22.80 7.14 -27.41
CA ARG A 355 23.21 6.99 -28.83
C ARG A 355 22.37 7.87 -29.73
N GLN A 356 21.04 7.84 -29.58
CA GLN A 356 20.16 8.69 -30.37
C GLN A 356 20.44 10.19 -30.20
N ALA A 357 20.76 10.63 -28.97
CA ALA A 357 21.12 12.02 -28.69
C ALA A 357 22.48 12.39 -29.36
N LEU A 358 23.47 11.49 -29.27
CA LEU A 358 24.79 11.67 -29.90
C LEU A 358 24.65 11.75 -31.41
N ASP A 359 23.89 10.85 -32.05
CA ASP A 359 23.64 10.84 -33.48
C ASP A 359 22.97 12.13 -33.97
N LYS A 360 21.98 12.64 -33.22
CA LYS A 360 21.33 13.93 -33.50
C LYS A 360 22.32 15.12 -33.39
N THR A 361 23.23 15.07 -32.41
CA THR A 361 24.23 16.12 -32.20
C THR A 361 25.27 16.10 -33.28
N LEU A 362 25.76 14.94 -33.68
CA LEU A 362 26.69 14.74 -34.81
C LEU A 362 26.07 15.20 -36.14
N ALA A 363 24.82 14.80 -36.41
CA ALA A 363 24.11 15.24 -37.63
C ALA A 363 23.95 16.78 -37.67
N ARG A 364 23.69 17.43 -36.54
CA ARG A 364 23.65 18.90 -36.47
C ARG A 364 25.02 19.55 -36.68
N ALA A 365 26.08 18.98 -36.12
CA ALA A 365 27.43 19.50 -36.31
C ALA A 365 27.88 19.39 -37.77
N LEU A 366 27.61 18.24 -38.40
CA LEU A 366 27.92 18.00 -39.81
C LEU A 366 27.11 18.89 -40.79
N ASN A 367 25.87 19.27 -40.42
CA ASN A 367 25.04 20.18 -41.23
C ASN A 367 25.35 21.67 -41.00
N LEU A 368 26.19 22.02 -40.01
CA LEU A 368 26.65 23.39 -39.76
C LEU A 368 27.99 23.69 -40.45
N GLU A 369 28.69 22.66 -40.97
CA GLU A 369 29.95 22.77 -41.71
C GLU A 369 29.75 22.69 -43.22
N GLY A 370 28.52 22.67 -43.72
CA GLY A 370 28.11 22.75 -45.12
C GLY A 370 27.31 24.07 -45.35
#